data_5a23ee732f77e052af1f67bf51605b20
#
_entry.id   5a23ee732f77e052af1f67bf51605b20
#
_cell.length_a   1.000
_cell.length_b   1.000
_cell.length_c   1.000
_cell.angle_alpha   90.00
_cell.angle_beta   90.00
_cell.angle_gamma   90.00
#
_symmetry.space_group_name_H-M   'P 1'
#
loop_
_entity.id
_entity.type
_entity.pdbx_description
1 polymer ?
#
loop_
_entity_poly.entity_id
_entity_poly.type
_entity_poly.pdbx_seq_one_letter_code
_entity_poly.pdbx_strand_id
1 'polypeptide(L)'
;LSLSLDRRSVKLGERRQDLPENPKRFQADYCVLGAEGFTSGRHYWEVEIGGRRGWALGAARETAGRKERSPGSHQKREIWCLGTNGKKYQALTATEQTCLAPNERPRRFGVYLDYERGQLGFYNAESMSHIHTFNASFRERIFP
;
A
#
# COMPACT_ATOMS: atom_id res chain seq x y z
N LEU A 1 0.89 -14.73 3.65
CA LEU A 1 -0.28 -14.26 2.89
C LEU A 1 -0.76 -15.31 1.89
N SER A 2 -2.04 -15.30 1.62
CA SER A 2 -2.67 -16.18 0.65
C SER A 2 -3.47 -15.36 -0.35
N LEU A 3 -3.23 -15.61 -1.64
CA LEU A 3 -3.94 -14.94 -2.72
C LEU A 3 -5.12 -15.78 -3.20
N SER A 4 -6.19 -15.12 -3.65
CA SER A 4 -7.27 -15.78 -4.36
C SER A 4 -6.80 -16.28 -5.74
N LEU A 5 -7.56 -17.19 -6.36
CA LEU A 5 -7.22 -17.75 -7.67
C LEU A 5 -7.14 -16.68 -8.76
N ASP A 6 -8.00 -15.68 -8.69
CA ASP A 6 -8.00 -14.55 -9.64
C ASP A 6 -6.97 -13.47 -9.31
N ARG A 7 -6.22 -13.64 -8.20
CA ARG A 7 -5.19 -12.70 -7.71
C ARG A 7 -5.70 -11.30 -7.40
N ARG A 8 -6.99 -11.17 -7.12
CA ARG A 8 -7.61 -9.89 -6.76
C ARG A 8 -7.80 -9.71 -5.26
N SER A 9 -7.65 -10.78 -4.49
CA SER A 9 -7.81 -10.75 -3.03
C SER A 9 -6.63 -11.36 -2.33
N VAL A 10 -6.31 -10.85 -1.16
CA VAL A 10 -5.25 -11.37 -0.31
C VAL A 10 -5.74 -11.43 1.14
N LYS A 11 -5.35 -12.48 1.84
CA LYS A 11 -5.63 -12.63 3.26
C LYS A 11 -4.43 -13.20 4.00
N LEU A 12 -4.36 -12.95 5.30
CA LEU A 12 -3.38 -13.61 6.14
C LEU A 12 -3.82 -15.06 6.39
N GLY A 13 -2.99 -16.00 5.97
CA GLY A 13 -3.22 -17.43 6.21
C GLY A 13 -2.86 -17.83 7.63
N GLU A 14 -3.35 -19.00 8.06
CA GLU A 14 -3.06 -19.55 9.38
C GLU A 14 -1.65 -20.15 9.47
N ARG A 15 -1.07 -20.53 8.34
CA ARG A 15 0.24 -21.18 8.27
C ARG A 15 1.15 -20.47 7.27
N ARG A 16 2.44 -20.52 7.58
CA ARG A 16 3.47 -20.11 6.62
C ARG A 16 3.44 -21.05 5.42
N GLN A 17 3.41 -20.47 4.21
CA GLN A 17 3.49 -21.24 2.98
C GLN A 17 4.95 -21.50 2.61
N ASP A 18 5.23 -22.72 2.19
CA ASP A 18 6.54 -23.08 1.65
C ASP A 18 6.54 -22.83 0.14
N LEU A 19 6.99 -21.64 -0.22
CA LEU A 19 7.01 -21.17 -1.60
C LEU A 19 8.46 -21.02 -2.08
N PRO A 20 8.70 -21.15 -3.39
CA PRO A 20 10.03 -20.93 -3.96
C PRO A 20 10.56 -19.55 -3.60
N GLU A 21 11.84 -19.47 -3.31
CA GLU A 21 12.50 -18.22 -3.02
C GLU A 21 12.47 -17.31 -4.26
N ASN A 22 12.12 -16.04 -4.04
CA ASN A 22 12.02 -15.06 -5.10
C ASN A 22 12.52 -13.71 -4.55
N PRO A 23 13.49 -13.06 -5.24
CA PRO A 23 14.01 -11.77 -4.77
C PRO A 23 12.98 -10.66 -4.68
N LYS A 24 11.85 -10.80 -5.35
CA LYS A 24 10.74 -9.84 -5.30
C LYS A 24 9.76 -10.11 -4.16
N ARG A 25 9.92 -11.20 -3.43
CA ARG A 25 9.01 -11.56 -2.33
C ARG A 25 9.33 -10.76 -1.07
N PHE A 26 8.29 -10.26 -0.39
CA PHE A 26 8.43 -9.73 0.97
C PHE A 26 8.66 -10.89 1.93
N GLN A 27 9.74 -10.84 2.68
CA GLN A 27 10.12 -11.93 3.59
C GLN A 27 9.69 -11.67 5.03
N ALA A 28 9.78 -10.42 5.46
CA ALA A 28 9.49 -10.03 6.84
C ALA A 28 8.14 -9.32 7.01
N ASP A 29 7.63 -8.69 5.97
CA ASP A 29 6.39 -7.92 6.03
C ASP A 29 5.22 -8.70 5.44
N TYR A 30 4.04 -8.58 6.06
CA TYR A 30 2.80 -9.13 5.52
C TYR A 30 2.26 -8.20 4.42
N CYS A 31 2.95 -8.16 3.30
CA CYS A 31 2.66 -7.25 2.20
C CYS A 31 2.64 -7.97 0.86
N VAL A 32 1.88 -7.41 -0.06
CA VAL A 32 1.85 -7.83 -1.45
C VAL A 32 1.69 -6.59 -2.34
N LEU A 33 2.31 -6.61 -3.49
CA LEU A 33 2.14 -5.57 -4.50
C LEU A 33 1.33 -6.10 -5.67
N GLY A 34 0.62 -5.19 -6.35
CA GLY A 34 0.03 -5.49 -7.65
C GLY A 34 1.11 -5.91 -8.66
N ALA A 35 0.72 -6.70 -9.64
CA ALA A 35 1.65 -7.20 -10.66
C ALA A 35 2.09 -6.12 -11.63
N GLU A 36 1.26 -5.12 -11.85
CA GLU A 36 1.49 -4.02 -12.78
C GLU A 36 1.84 -2.73 -12.04
N GLY A 37 2.97 -2.14 -12.41
CA GLY A 37 3.40 -0.86 -11.88
C GLY A 37 3.34 0.25 -12.91
N PHE A 38 3.49 1.49 -12.45
CA PHE A 38 3.31 2.68 -13.27
C PHE A 38 4.55 3.57 -13.21
N THR A 39 4.93 4.10 -14.37
CA THR A 39 6.05 5.05 -14.53
C THR A 39 5.61 6.39 -15.09
N SER A 40 4.33 6.53 -15.40
CA SER A 40 3.75 7.77 -15.96
C SER A 40 2.24 7.71 -15.89
N GLY A 41 1.59 8.85 -16.12
CA GLY A 41 0.15 8.92 -16.31
C GLY A 41 -0.65 9.02 -15.02
N ARG A 42 -1.94 8.88 -15.17
CA ARG A 42 -2.92 8.89 -14.10
C ARG A 42 -3.56 7.53 -13.99
N HIS A 43 -3.64 7.00 -12.76
CA HIS A 43 -4.15 5.66 -12.50
C HIS A 43 -5.05 5.68 -11.29
N TYR A 44 -6.09 4.86 -11.34
CA TYR A 44 -7.04 4.73 -10.24
C TYR A 44 -7.31 3.25 -9.99
N TRP A 45 -7.35 2.88 -8.72
CA TRP A 45 -7.78 1.55 -8.32
C TRP A 45 -8.57 1.63 -7.02
N GLU A 46 -9.27 0.56 -6.71
CA GLU A 46 -10.03 0.47 -5.49
C GLU A 46 -9.59 -0.73 -4.67
N VAL A 47 -9.64 -0.57 -3.36
CA VAL A 47 -9.32 -1.64 -2.41
C VAL A 47 -10.48 -1.78 -1.43
N GLU A 48 -11.03 -2.98 -1.35
CA GLU A 48 -12.07 -3.31 -0.39
C GLU A 48 -11.46 -4.02 0.81
N ILE A 49 -11.88 -3.61 2.01
CA ILE A 49 -11.40 -4.15 3.27
C ILE A 49 -12.42 -5.15 3.81
N GLY A 50 -11.99 -6.38 3.99
CA GLY A 50 -12.83 -7.46 4.52
C GLY A 50 -12.60 -7.71 6.01
N GLY A 51 -13.26 -6.98 6.86
CA GLY A 51 -13.41 -7.34 8.28
C GLY A 51 -12.19 -7.37 9.18
N ARG A 52 -11.02 -6.95 8.73
CA ARG A 52 -9.79 -6.99 9.51
C ARG A 52 -9.57 -5.71 10.32
N ARG A 53 -9.00 -5.85 11.54
CA ARG A 53 -8.73 -4.69 12.40
C ARG A 53 -7.55 -3.85 11.94
N GLY A 54 -6.46 -4.51 11.53
CA GLY A 54 -5.25 -3.83 11.11
C GLY A 54 -4.96 -4.06 9.64
N TRP A 55 -4.74 -2.98 8.89
CA TRP A 55 -4.38 -3.03 7.48
C TRP A 55 -3.72 -1.73 7.05
N ALA A 56 -3.02 -1.80 5.93
CA ALA A 56 -2.54 -0.63 5.21
C ALA A 56 -2.68 -0.86 3.72
N LEU A 57 -2.99 0.19 2.99
CA LEU A 57 -3.11 0.16 1.55
C LEU A 57 -2.53 1.43 0.93
N GLY A 58 -2.11 1.37 -0.31
CA GLY A 58 -1.53 2.52 -0.98
C GLY A 58 -0.64 2.14 -2.13
N ALA A 59 0.56 2.70 -2.17
CA ALA A 59 1.52 2.48 -3.23
C ALA A 59 2.95 2.38 -2.67
N ALA A 60 3.80 1.70 -3.40
CA ALA A 60 5.20 1.53 -3.01
C ALA A 60 6.11 1.47 -4.25
N ARG A 61 7.36 1.86 -4.06
CA ARG A 61 8.39 1.63 -5.06
C ARG A 61 8.79 0.15 -5.07
N GLU A 62 9.14 -0.41 -6.23
CA GLU A 62 9.39 -1.83 -6.42
C GLU A 62 10.37 -2.45 -5.43
N THR A 63 11.39 -1.71 -5.03
CA THR A 63 12.44 -2.19 -4.12
C THR A 63 12.13 -2.01 -2.65
N ALA A 64 10.97 -1.43 -2.33
CA ALA A 64 10.61 -1.10 -0.95
C ALA A 64 10.38 -2.37 -0.11
N GLY A 65 11.25 -2.61 0.86
CA GLY A 65 11.06 -3.63 1.90
C GLY A 65 11.05 -5.08 1.48
N ARG A 66 11.45 -5.39 0.25
CA ARG A 66 11.38 -6.76 -0.27
C ARG A 66 12.44 -7.71 0.25
N LYS A 67 13.59 -7.20 0.63
CA LYS A 67 14.68 -7.99 1.21
C LYS A 67 15.14 -7.39 2.52
N GLU A 68 15.53 -8.25 3.44
CA GLU A 68 16.35 -7.82 4.55
C GLU A 68 17.62 -7.18 3.99
N ARG A 69 17.92 -6.04 4.51
CA ARG A 69 19.09 -5.30 4.06
C ARG A 69 20.29 -5.72 4.85
N SER A 70 21.43 -5.73 4.18
CA SER A 70 22.70 -5.84 4.84
C SER A 70 22.81 -4.79 5.96
N PRO A 71 23.38 -5.15 7.13
CA PRO A 71 23.61 -4.19 8.18
C PRO A 71 24.37 -2.97 7.63
N GLY A 72 23.79 -1.78 7.83
CA GLY A 72 24.37 -0.52 7.34
C GLY A 72 23.75 0.04 6.06
N SER A 73 22.82 -0.63 5.43
CA SER A 73 22.10 -0.04 4.29
C SER A 73 21.03 0.92 4.80
N HIS A 74 21.19 2.20 4.51
CA HIS A 74 20.28 3.27 4.92
C HIS A 74 19.19 3.58 3.90
N GLN A 75 18.92 2.67 2.96
CA GLN A 75 17.85 2.89 1.98
C GLN A 75 16.51 2.81 2.66
N LYS A 76 15.83 3.96 2.72
CA LYS A 76 14.47 4.05 3.25
C LYS A 76 13.48 3.37 2.31
N ARG A 77 12.54 2.66 2.89
CA ARG A 77 11.39 2.15 2.13
C ARG A 77 10.58 3.31 1.63
N GLU A 78 10.36 3.42 0.34
CA GLU A 78 9.45 4.42 -0.20
C GLU A 78 8.06 3.81 -0.36
N ILE A 79 7.23 4.12 0.62
CA ILE A 79 5.83 3.72 0.66
C ILE A 79 4.97 4.95 0.93
N TRP A 80 3.75 4.92 0.44
CA TRP A 80 2.73 5.94 0.70
C TRP A 80 1.43 5.21 0.96
N CYS A 81 1.05 5.12 2.23
CA CYS A 81 -0.05 4.27 2.64
C CYS A 81 -1.03 4.99 3.54
N LEU A 82 -2.27 4.55 3.48
CA LEU A 82 -3.30 4.78 4.47
C LEU A 82 -3.46 3.50 5.27
N GLY A 83 -3.45 3.59 6.59
CA GLY A 83 -3.57 2.41 7.43
C GLY A 83 -4.34 2.65 8.70
N THR A 84 -4.68 1.57 9.37
CA THR A 84 -5.31 1.62 10.68
C THR A 84 -4.86 0.45 11.54
N ASN A 85 -4.82 0.66 12.85
CA ASN A 85 -4.63 -0.40 13.84
C ASN A 85 -5.98 -0.89 14.43
N GLY A 86 -7.09 -0.45 13.85
CA GLY A 86 -8.45 -0.72 14.34
C GLY A 86 -9.04 0.40 15.18
N LYS A 87 -8.23 1.35 15.65
CA LYS A 87 -8.68 2.48 16.45
C LYS A 87 -8.53 3.82 15.74
N LYS A 88 -7.40 4.04 15.10
CA LYS A 88 -7.08 5.30 14.43
C LYS A 88 -6.60 5.05 13.00
N TYR A 89 -6.96 5.96 12.11
CA TYR A 89 -6.42 6.00 10.76
C TYR A 89 -5.14 6.82 10.73
N GLN A 90 -4.18 6.38 9.93
CA GLN A 90 -2.89 7.03 9.80
C GLN A 90 -2.46 7.11 8.34
N ALA A 91 -1.86 8.22 7.96
CA ALA A 91 -1.12 8.34 6.72
C ALA A 91 0.34 7.98 7.02
N LEU A 92 0.89 7.03 6.27
CA LEU A 92 2.19 6.43 6.54
C LEU A 92 3.13 6.63 5.36
N THR A 93 4.31 7.16 5.63
CA THR A 93 5.45 7.07 4.73
C THR A 93 6.60 6.37 5.45
N ALA A 94 7.73 6.20 4.77
CA ALA A 94 8.90 5.58 5.37
C ALA A 94 9.42 6.30 6.63
N THR A 95 9.13 7.60 6.75
CA THR A 95 9.68 8.48 7.80
C THR A 95 8.64 9.17 8.63
N GLU A 96 7.40 9.21 8.19
CA GLU A 96 6.34 9.98 8.84
C GLU A 96 5.10 9.13 9.07
N GLN A 97 4.42 9.47 10.14
CA GLN A 97 3.19 8.85 10.54
C GLN A 97 2.26 9.97 11.02
N THR A 98 1.20 10.21 10.28
CA THR A 98 0.26 11.31 10.57
C THR A 98 -1.09 10.74 10.92
N CYS A 99 -1.62 11.11 12.08
CA CYS A 99 -2.95 10.69 12.48
C CYS A 99 -4.01 11.42 11.65
N LEU A 100 -5.00 10.67 11.19
CA LEU A 100 -6.15 11.19 10.46
C LEU A 100 -7.41 10.96 11.31
N ALA A 101 -8.36 11.87 11.16
CA ALA A 101 -9.66 11.76 11.84
C ALA A 101 -10.78 11.79 10.79
N PRO A 102 -10.95 10.71 10.01
CA PRO A 102 -12.02 10.69 9.02
C PRO A 102 -13.38 10.62 9.70
N ASN A 103 -14.35 11.34 9.14
CA ASN A 103 -15.74 11.30 9.60
C ASN A 103 -16.43 9.99 9.25
N GLU A 104 -15.85 9.24 8.32
CA GLU A 104 -16.39 8.00 7.80
C GLU A 104 -15.42 6.86 8.00
N ARG A 105 -15.92 5.64 8.07
CA ARG A 105 -15.11 4.41 8.05
C ARG A 105 -15.46 3.62 6.80
N PRO A 106 -14.79 3.92 5.67
CA PRO A 106 -15.10 3.25 4.41
C PRO A 106 -14.76 1.77 4.47
N ARG A 107 -15.52 0.98 3.71
CA ARG A 107 -15.18 -0.42 3.43
C ARG A 107 -14.38 -0.53 2.14
N ARG A 108 -14.56 0.42 1.24
CA ARG A 108 -13.88 0.47 -0.05
C ARG A 108 -13.19 1.82 -0.23
N PHE A 109 -11.92 1.77 -0.52
CA PHE A 109 -11.08 2.96 -0.73
C PHE A 109 -10.73 3.11 -2.18
N GLY A 110 -10.81 4.34 -2.69
CA GLY A 110 -10.25 4.71 -3.98
C GLY A 110 -8.84 5.27 -3.81
N VAL A 111 -7.93 4.86 -4.67
CA VAL A 111 -6.56 5.36 -4.71
C VAL A 111 -6.29 5.93 -6.09
N TYR A 112 -5.89 7.19 -6.13
CA TYR A 112 -5.63 7.92 -7.36
C TYR A 112 -4.17 8.37 -7.42
N LEU A 113 -3.45 7.86 -8.42
CA LEU A 113 -2.06 8.22 -8.67
C LEU A 113 -1.98 9.17 -9.87
N ASP A 114 -1.42 10.35 -9.64
CA ASP A 114 -0.98 11.25 -10.72
C ASP A 114 0.54 11.31 -10.68
N TYR A 115 1.17 10.54 -11.55
CA TYR A 115 2.61 10.30 -11.49
C TYR A 115 3.40 11.59 -11.74
N GLU A 116 3.08 12.32 -12.79
CA GLU A 116 3.82 13.53 -13.17
C GLU A 116 3.60 14.69 -12.19
N ARG A 117 2.39 14.81 -11.64
CA ARG A 117 2.11 15.82 -10.62
C ARG A 117 2.63 15.44 -9.24
N GLY A 118 3.04 14.19 -9.05
CA GLY A 118 3.52 13.72 -7.77
C GLY A 118 2.43 13.67 -6.70
N GLN A 119 1.25 13.19 -7.06
CA GLN A 119 0.13 13.10 -6.12
C GLN A 119 -0.41 11.69 -6.02
N LEU A 120 -0.64 11.25 -4.79
CA LEU A 120 -1.34 10.00 -4.48
C LEU A 120 -2.47 10.33 -3.52
N GLY A 121 -3.69 10.25 -4.00
CA GLY A 121 -4.89 10.60 -3.25
C GLY A 121 -5.67 9.37 -2.79
N PHE A 122 -6.28 9.51 -1.62
CA PHE A 122 -7.13 8.47 -1.01
C PHE A 122 -8.53 9.02 -0.80
N TYR A 123 -9.52 8.23 -1.18
CA TYR A 123 -10.93 8.61 -1.15
C TYR A 123 -11.78 7.48 -0.59
N ASN A 124 -12.92 7.83 0.00
CA ASN A 124 -13.98 6.87 0.20
C ASN A 124 -14.60 6.55 -1.16
N ALA A 125 -14.48 5.31 -1.64
CA ALA A 125 -14.93 4.94 -2.98
C ALA A 125 -16.45 4.99 -3.16
N GLU A 126 -17.23 4.95 -2.08
CA GLU A 126 -18.69 5.02 -2.13
C GLU A 126 -19.19 6.46 -2.23
N SER A 127 -18.67 7.36 -1.43
CA SER A 127 -19.08 8.77 -1.38
C SER A 127 -18.22 9.70 -2.21
N MET A 128 -17.05 9.25 -2.64
CA MET A 128 -15.99 10.05 -3.28
C MET A 128 -15.44 11.16 -2.38
N SER A 129 -15.69 11.10 -1.08
CA SER A 129 -15.09 12.03 -0.12
C SER A 129 -13.59 11.85 -0.06
N HIS A 130 -12.85 12.95 -0.10
CA HIS A 130 -11.41 12.95 0.03
C HIS A 130 -10.97 12.62 1.46
N ILE A 131 -9.96 11.77 1.60
CA ILE A 131 -9.40 11.38 2.89
C ILE A 131 -8.02 11.99 3.10
N HIS A 132 -7.10 11.77 2.16
CA HIS A 132 -5.73 12.23 2.27
C HIS A 132 -5.06 12.29 0.91
N THR A 133 -4.08 13.18 0.73
CA THR A 133 -3.24 13.22 -0.46
C THR A 133 -1.78 13.36 -0.05
N PHE A 134 -0.95 12.47 -0.56
CA PHE A 134 0.50 12.63 -0.50
C PHE A 134 0.99 13.43 -1.70
N ASN A 135 1.90 14.34 -1.44
CA ASN A 135 2.65 15.04 -2.48
C ASN A 135 4.09 14.52 -2.44
N ALA A 136 4.56 13.97 -3.54
CA ALA A 136 5.87 13.34 -3.63
C ALA A 136 6.44 13.49 -5.04
N SER A 137 7.74 13.29 -5.16
CA SER A 137 8.38 13.13 -6.48
C SER A 137 8.53 11.65 -6.74
N PHE A 138 7.70 11.11 -7.61
CA PHE A 138 7.77 9.70 -7.97
C PHE A 138 8.93 9.46 -8.93
N ARG A 139 9.71 8.46 -8.61
CA ARG A 139 10.82 7.97 -9.41
C ARG A 139 10.65 6.46 -9.56
N GLU A 140 11.11 5.92 -10.67
CA GLU A 140 11.01 4.50 -10.94
C GLU A 140 9.55 4.03 -10.94
N ARG A 141 9.37 2.74 -10.93
CA ARG A 141 8.06 2.13 -11.04
C ARG A 141 7.36 2.09 -9.69
N ILE A 142 6.12 2.56 -9.68
CA ILE A 142 5.27 2.61 -8.50
C ILE A 142 4.17 1.55 -8.64
N PHE A 143 4.00 0.74 -7.60
CA PHE A 143 3.03 -0.36 -7.56
C PHE A 143 1.92 -0.12 -6.55
N PRO A 144 0.72 -0.49 -6.94
CA PRO A 144 -0.32 -0.57 -5.93
C PRO A 144 0.05 -1.51 -4.81
#